data_15a3f94e6a7231e0ad4a0ef4120e901e
#
_entry.id   15a3f94e6a7231e0ad4a0ef4120e901e
#
_cell.length_a   1.000
_cell.length_b   1.000
_cell.length_c   1.000
_cell.angle_alpha   90.00
_cell.angle_beta   90.00
_cell.angle_gamma   90.00
#
_symmetry.space_group_name_H-M   'P 1'
#
loop_
_entity.id
_entity.type
_entity.pdbx_description
1 polymer ?
#
loop_
_entity_poly.entity_id
_entity_poly.type
_entity_poly.pdbx_seq_one_letter_code
_entity_poly.pdbx_strand_id
1 'polypeptide(L)'
;QRCENSVVDEIFQSTTILFDQTEDRFDLKLDGLGYHSNLTDRNLFTLSESRAINLMMQLRSEDRIAREICNHVTQMLTEGAPGINDVAKRMNCSGRTLQRRLAERNLSYQMLLDYVRKDMAIELLCKTTLPITQIAERTGFADDSTFHRAFRRWTGLSPGSYRH
;
A
#
# COMPACT_ATOMS: atom_id res chain seq x y z
N GLN A 1 30.72 4.93 -22.39
CA GLN A 1 29.53 5.19 -23.26
C GLN A 1 28.51 5.91 -22.42
N ARG A 2 28.27 7.20 -22.71
CA ARG A 2 27.22 7.99 -22.07
C ARG A 2 25.88 7.38 -22.50
N CYS A 3 25.17 6.77 -21.59
CA CYS A 3 23.73 6.56 -21.74
C CYS A 3 23.08 7.92 -21.48
N GLU A 4 22.60 8.56 -22.52
CA GLU A 4 21.71 9.72 -22.42
C GLU A 4 20.38 9.22 -21.84
N ASN A 5 20.24 9.32 -20.53
CA ASN A 5 19.01 8.97 -19.83
C ASN A 5 18.25 10.28 -19.55
N SER A 6 17.55 10.79 -20.55
CA SER A 6 16.80 12.05 -20.49
C SER A 6 15.81 12.12 -19.31
N VAL A 7 15.33 10.96 -18.84
CA VAL A 7 14.42 10.86 -17.69
C VAL A 7 15.15 11.11 -16.37
N VAL A 8 16.41 10.71 -16.24
CA VAL A 8 17.22 10.95 -15.04
C VAL A 8 17.60 12.42 -14.92
N ASP A 9 17.96 13.05 -16.03
CA ASP A 9 18.27 14.48 -16.09
C ASP A 9 17.04 15.36 -15.81
N GLU A 10 15.85 14.93 -16.20
CA GLU A 10 14.59 15.62 -15.93
C GLU A 10 14.18 15.58 -14.45
N ILE A 11 14.47 14.47 -13.76
CA ILE A 11 14.15 14.28 -12.34
C ILE A 11 15.17 14.99 -11.43
N PHE A 12 16.45 15.05 -11.85
CA PHE A 12 17.56 15.53 -11.03
C PHE A 12 18.21 16.81 -11.57
N GLN A 13 17.41 17.74 -12.07
CA GLN A 13 17.80 18.98 -12.79
C GLN A 13 18.89 19.83 -12.15
N SER A 14 19.19 19.68 -10.86
CA SER A 14 20.22 20.45 -10.14
C SER A 14 21.24 19.58 -9.40
N THR A 15 21.31 18.30 -9.74
CA THR A 15 22.13 17.31 -9.02
C THR A 15 23.24 16.78 -9.92
N THR A 16 24.45 16.66 -9.40
CA THR A 16 25.56 16.00 -10.12
C THR A 16 25.44 14.49 -9.95
N ILE A 17 25.17 13.77 -11.05
CA ILE A 17 25.09 12.32 -11.05
C ILE A 17 26.44 11.75 -11.52
N LEU A 18 27.04 10.91 -10.70
CA LEU A 18 28.28 10.19 -11.01
C LEU A 18 27.95 8.73 -11.24
N PHE A 19 28.29 8.22 -12.43
CA PHE A 19 28.15 6.82 -12.79
C PHE A 19 29.42 6.04 -12.50
N ASP A 20 29.32 4.71 -12.47
CA ASP A 20 30.46 3.78 -12.28
C ASP A 20 31.19 3.95 -10.94
N GLN A 21 30.45 4.30 -9.88
CA GLN A 21 31.00 4.33 -8.54
C GLN A 21 30.97 2.95 -7.88
N THR A 22 31.83 2.75 -6.86
CA THR A 22 31.95 1.48 -6.13
C THR A 22 30.78 1.20 -5.20
N GLU A 23 29.96 2.20 -4.92
CA GLU A 23 28.79 2.12 -4.04
C GLU A 23 27.70 3.10 -4.51
N ASP A 24 26.45 2.74 -4.28
CA ASP A 24 25.30 3.62 -4.52
C ASP A 24 25.13 4.58 -3.34
N ARG A 25 25.48 5.86 -3.55
CA ARG A 25 25.44 6.89 -2.51
C ARG A 25 24.84 8.17 -3.07
N PHE A 26 24.11 8.91 -2.22
CA PHE A 26 23.75 10.29 -2.48
C PHE A 26 24.16 11.18 -1.31
N ASP A 27 24.72 12.33 -1.62
CA ASP A 27 25.15 13.33 -0.65
C ASP A 27 24.19 14.51 -0.67
N LEU A 28 23.61 14.86 0.50
CA LEU A 28 22.72 16.00 0.68
C LEU A 28 23.50 17.16 1.29
N LYS A 29 23.37 18.36 0.71
CA LYS A 29 23.91 19.57 1.35
C LYS A 29 23.09 19.91 2.59
N LEU A 30 23.74 20.06 3.73
CA LEU A 30 23.09 20.37 5.01
C LEU A 30 22.37 21.72 5.02
N ASP A 31 22.78 22.67 4.17
CA ASP A 31 22.17 24.00 4.08
C ASP A 31 20.67 23.96 3.68
N GLY A 32 20.23 22.87 3.08
CA GLY A 32 18.81 22.62 2.75
C GLY A 32 18.00 21.93 3.85
N LEU A 33 18.63 21.37 4.87
CA LEU A 33 17.95 20.63 5.94
C LEU A 33 17.34 21.55 7.03
N GLY A 34 17.60 22.86 6.98
CA GLY A 34 16.96 23.86 7.84
C GLY A 34 15.55 24.27 7.45
N TYR A 35 15.05 23.83 6.30
CA TYR A 35 13.64 23.96 5.96
C TYR A 35 12.86 22.93 6.78
N HIS A 36 12.32 23.35 7.91
CA HIS A 36 11.19 22.69 8.51
C HIS A 36 10.09 22.70 7.41
N SER A 37 9.98 21.62 6.69
CA SER A 37 8.85 21.39 5.83
C SER A 37 7.61 21.39 6.72
N ASN A 38 6.90 22.52 6.78
CA ASN A 38 5.54 22.58 7.30
C ASN A 38 4.59 21.69 6.48
N LEU A 39 5.12 21.07 5.43
CA LEU A 39 4.55 20.00 4.61
C LEU A 39 4.92 18.61 5.15
N THR A 40 5.02 18.45 6.46
CA THR A 40 4.78 17.15 7.06
C THR A 40 3.29 16.87 6.93
N ASP A 41 2.81 16.91 5.69
CA ASP A 41 1.49 16.41 5.37
C ASP A 41 1.55 14.92 5.62
N ARG A 42 1.09 14.55 6.82
CA ARG A 42 0.94 13.16 7.24
C ARG A 42 0.19 12.36 6.18
N ASN A 43 -0.64 13.04 5.38
CA ASN A 43 -1.36 12.48 4.25
C ASN A 43 -0.41 12.18 3.08
N LEU A 44 0.57 13.04 2.81
CA LEU A 44 1.54 12.82 1.73
C LEU A 44 2.48 11.66 2.07
N PHE A 45 2.92 11.55 3.33
CA PHE A 45 3.74 10.44 3.80
C PHE A 45 2.96 9.11 3.71
N THR A 46 1.73 9.06 4.23
CA THR A 46 0.87 7.86 4.16
C THR A 46 0.48 7.50 2.74
N LEU A 47 0.30 8.50 1.87
CA LEU A 47 0.03 8.27 0.44
C LEU A 47 1.25 7.67 -0.26
N SER A 48 2.45 8.19 0.03
CA SER A 48 3.72 7.70 -0.52
C SER A 48 4.02 6.29 -0.01
N GLU A 49 3.80 6.02 1.28
CA GLU A 49 3.93 4.69 1.88
C GLU A 49 2.95 3.70 1.26
N SER A 50 1.68 4.07 1.13
CA SER A 50 0.66 3.24 0.48
C SER A 50 0.99 2.97 -1.00
N ARG A 51 1.57 3.95 -1.70
CA ARG A 51 1.98 3.81 -3.10
C ARG A 51 3.22 2.93 -3.24
N ALA A 52 4.19 3.07 -2.34
CA ALA A 52 5.35 2.20 -2.27
C ALA A 52 4.95 0.74 -1.98
N ILE A 53 4.03 0.52 -1.04
CA ILE A 53 3.47 -0.80 -0.71
C ILE A 53 2.77 -1.39 -1.94
N ASN A 54 1.94 -0.61 -2.65
CA ASN A 54 1.27 -1.08 -3.86
C ASN A 54 2.26 -1.45 -4.96
N LEU A 55 3.30 -0.64 -5.16
CA LEU A 55 4.36 -0.93 -6.13
C LEU A 55 5.13 -2.20 -5.75
N MET A 56 5.47 -2.33 -4.47
CA MET A 56 6.10 -3.55 -3.94
C MET A 56 5.20 -4.78 -4.10
N MET A 57 3.88 -4.63 -3.95
CA MET A 57 2.92 -5.71 -4.17
C MET A 57 2.80 -6.08 -5.65
N GLN A 58 2.81 -5.09 -6.55
CA GLN A 58 2.84 -5.32 -8.00
C GLN A 58 4.13 -6.01 -8.43
N LEU A 59 5.28 -5.58 -7.92
CA LEU A 59 6.58 -6.21 -8.20
C LEU A 59 6.71 -7.60 -7.54
N ARG A 60 6.02 -7.83 -6.44
CA ARG A 60 5.95 -9.12 -5.73
C ARG A 60 4.74 -9.97 -6.13
N SER A 61 4.06 -9.62 -7.22
CA SER A 61 2.96 -10.45 -7.76
C SER A 61 3.40 -11.91 -8.06
N GLU A 62 4.70 -12.16 -8.06
CA GLU A 62 5.31 -13.49 -8.11
C GLU A 62 5.39 -14.19 -6.75
N ASP A 63 5.21 -13.48 -5.61
CA ASP A 63 5.20 -14.13 -4.30
C ASP A 63 3.90 -14.91 -4.10
N ARG A 64 4.00 -16.21 -4.34
CA ARG A 64 2.89 -17.17 -4.26
C ARG A 64 2.15 -17.07 -2.91
N ILE A 65 2.89 -16.87 -1.80
CA ILE A 65 2.31 -16.83 -0.46
C ILE A 65 1.46 -15.56 -0.27
N ALA A 66 1.97 -14.40 -0.65
CA ALA A 66 1.22 -13.15 -0.53
C ALA A 66 -0.06 -13.19 -1.38
N ARG A 67 0.02 -13.69 -2.60
CA ARG A 67 -1.14 -13.87 -3.49
C ARG A 67 -2.18 -14.82 -2.91
N GLU A 68 -1.74 -15.95 -2.37
CA GLU A 68 -2.63 -16.95 -1.75
C GLU A 68 -3.36 -16.36 -0.53
N ILE A 69 -2.66 -15.59 0.31
CA ILE A 69 -3.26 -14.86 1.43
C ILE A 69 -4.30 -13.84 0.93
N CYS A 70 -3.95 -13.01 -0.05
CA CYS A 70 -4.88 -12.02 -0.61
C CYS A 70 -6.14 -12.69 -1.17
N ASN A 71 -6.02 -13.80 -1.88
CA ASN A 71 -7.16 -14.57 -2.40
C ASN A 71 -8.07 -15.08 -1.27
N HIS A 72 -7.49 -15.64 -0.20
CA HIS A 72 -8.28 -16.08 0.95
C HIS A 72 -8.96 -14.92 1.67
N VAL A 73 -8.25 -13.81 1.87
CA VAL A 73 -8.82 -12.59 2.46
C VAL A 73 -9.99 -12.08 1.63
N THR A 74 -9.84 -11.97 0.31
CA THR A 74 -10.92 -11.51 -0.59
C THR A 74 -12.17 -12.37 -0.46
N GLN A 75 -12.01 -13.70 -0.42
CA GLN A 75 -13.14 -14.63 -0.28
C GLN A 75 -13.84 -14.52 1.08
N MET A 76 -13.10 -14.17 2.13
CA MET A 76 -13.63 -14.11 3.50
C MET A 76 -14.22 -12.74 3.86
N LEU A 77 -13.85 -11.68 3.16
CA LEU A 77 -14.29 -10.31 3.47
C LEU A 77 -15.81 -10.13 3.41
N THR A 78 -16.51 -10.93 2.60
CA THR A 78 -17.98 -10.92 2.51
C THR A 78 -18.66 -11.41 3.78
N GLU A 79 -17.96 -12.18 4.60
CA GLU A 79 -18.44 -12.73 5.88
C GLU A 79 -17.96 -11.89 7.08
N GLY A 80 -17.16 -10.86 6.83
CA GLY A 80 -16.52 -9.99 7.81
C GLY A 80 -15.00 -9.96 7.66
N ALA A 81 -14.33 -9.16 8.48
CA ALA A 81 -12.89 -9.05 8.42
C ALA A 81 -12.20 -10.31 8.98
N PRO A 82 -11.52 -11.13 8.16
CA PRO A 82 -10.84 -12.31 8.65
C PRO A 82 -9.63 -11.94 9.51
N GLY A 83 -9.44 -12.66 10.61
CA GLY A 83 -8.20 -12.60 11.37
C GLY A 83 -7.09 -13.44 10.73
N ILE A 84 -5.84 -13.19 11.10
CA ILE A 84 -4.70 -13.96 10.60
C ILE A 84 -4.84 -15.47 10.88
N ASN A 85 -5.48 -15.85 11.99
CA ASN A 85 -5.68 -17.25 12.34
C ASN A 85 -6.68 -17.95 11.41
N ASP A 86 -7.67 -17.21 10.90
CA ASP A 86 -8.68 -17.75 10.00
C ASP A 86 -8.08 -18.05 8.63
N VAL A 87 -7.26 -17.13 8.14
CA VAL A 87 -6.50 -17.32 6.89
C VAL A 87 -5.46 -18.44 7.05
N ALA A 88 -4.76 -18.48 8.17
CA ALA A 88 -3.77 -19.53 8.46
C ALA A 88 -4.40 -20.92 8.45
N LYS A 89 -5.60 -21.08 9.01
CA LYS A 89 -6.37 -22.35 8.97
C LYS A 89 -6.63 -22.78 7.52
N ARG A 90 -7.04 -21.87 6.65
CA ARG A 90 -7.26 -22.18 5.21
C ARG A 90 -5.97 -22.55 4.48
N MET A 91 -4.83 -22.03 4.96
CA MET A 91 -3.51 -22.36 4.41
C MET A 91 -2.84 -23.56 5.13
N ASN A 92 -3.59 -24.32 5.93
CA ASN A 92 -3.09 -25.48 6.68
C ASN A 92 -1.84 -25.16 7.53
N CYS A 93 -1.81 -24.00 8.18
CA CYS A 93 -0.72 -23.61 9.07
C CYS A 93 -1.23 -22.84 10.31
N SER A 94 -0.35 -22.60 11.28
CA SER A 94 -0.68 -21.76 12.43
C SER A 94 -0.52 -20.27 12.09
N GLY A 95 -1.28 -19.40 12.79
CA GLY A 95 -1.13 -17.94 12.64
C GLY A 95 0.31 -17.46 12.90
N ARG A 96 1.01 -18.06 13.87
CA ARG A 96 2.44 -17.80 14.15
C ARG A 96 3.33 -18.17 12.96
N THR A 97 3.06 -19.31 12.31
CA THR A 97 3.80 -19.72 11.11
C THR A 97 3.57 -18.74 9.95
N LEU A 98 2.31 -18.34 9.75
CA LEU A 98 1.95 -17.37 8.71
C LEU A 98 2.61 -16.02 8.97
N GLN A 99 2.56 -15.54 10.21
CA GLN A 99 3.20 -14.28 10.60
C GLN A 99 4.72 -14.29 10.37
N ARG A 100 5.40 -15.40 10.72
CA ARG A 100 6.83 -15.56 10.47
C ARG A 100 7.15 -15.52 8.97
N ARG A 101 6.40 -16.27 8.14
CA ARG A 101 6.59 -16.30 6.69
C ARG A 101 6.41 -14.93 6.05
N LEU A 102 5.48 -14.13 6.57
CA LEU A 102 5.28 -12.75 6.14
C LEU A 102 6.46 -11.85 6.56
N ALA A 103 6.90 -11.97 7.82
CA ALA A 103 8.03 -11.18 8.34
C ALA A 103 9.33 -11.43 7.55
N GLU A 104 9.61 -12.68 7.17
CA GLU A 104 10.74 -13.06 6.31
C GLU A 104 10.73 -12.35 4.94
N ARG A 105 9.58 -11.80 4.55
CA ARG A 105 9.33 -11.06 3.30
C ARG A 105 9.14 -9.57 3.51
N ASN A 106 9.38 -9.07 4.73
CA ASN A 106 9.07 -7.70 5.13
C ASN A 106 7.59 -7.31 4.86
N LEU A 107 6.68 -8.26 5.05
CA LEU A 107 5.24 -8.07 4.94
C LEU A 107 4.59 -8.29 6.31
N SER A 108 3.46 -7.63 6.52
CA SER A 108 2.56 -7.92 7.64
C SER A 108 1.18 -8.33 7.11
N TYR A 109 0.44 -9.10 7.91
CA TYR A 109 -0.93 -9.46 7.57
C TYR A 109 -1.83 -8.22 7.40
N GLN A 110 -1.64 -7.21 8.24
CA GLN A 110 -2.39 -5.97 8.16
C GLN A 110 -2.17 -5.24 6.82
N MET A 111 -0.94 -5.24 6.31
CA MET A 111 -0.64 -4.66 5.00
C MET A 111 -1.41 -5.36 3.87
N LEU A 112 -1.47 -6.69 3.90
CA LEU A 112 -2.21 -7.47 2.89
C LEU A 112 -3.72 -7.26 3.01
N LEU A 113 -4.24 -7.23 4.24
CA LEU A 113 -5.65 -6.96 4.51
C LEU A 113 -6.05 -5.55 4.03
N ASP A 114 -5.25 -4.54 4.33
CA ASP A 114 -5.48 -3.16 3.89
C ASP A 114 -5.39 -3.04 2.36
N TYR A 115 -4.46 -3.76 1.73
CA TYR A 115 -4.34 -3.82 0.27
C TYR A 115 -5.62 -4.37 -0.38
N VAL A 116 -6.09 -5.53 0.06
CA VAL A 116 -7.30 -6.17 -0.49
C VAL A 116 -8.54 -5.32 -0.25
N ARG A 117 -8.69 -4.75 0.95
CA ARG A 117 -9.80 -3.84 1.28
C ARG A 117 -9.83 -2.60 0.41
N LYS A 118 -8.66 -1.99 0.20
CA LYS A 118 -8.52 -0.82 -0.67
C LYS A 118 -8.90 -1.13 -2.10
N ASP A 119 -8.36 -2.22 -2.65
CA ASP A 119 -8.60 -2.63 -4.04
C ASP A 119 -10.08 -2.90 -4.28
N MET A 120 -10.71 -3.68 -3.40
CA MET A 120 -12.15 -3.96 -3.44
C MET A 120 -12.98 -2.67 -3.27
N ALA A 121 -12.61 -1.77 -2.36
CA ALA A 121 -13.33 -0.50 -2.17
C ALA A 121 -13.28 0.37 -3.43
N ILE A 122 -12.11 0.51 -4.05
CA ILE A 122 -11.93 1.26 -5.29
C ILE A 122 -12.76 0.64 -6.41
N GLU A 123 -12.71 -0.67 -6.56
CA GLU A 123 -13.51 -1.38 -7.57
C GLU A 123 -15.01 -1.12 -7.40
N LEU A 124 -15.52 -1.26 -6.18
CA LEU A 124 -16.94 -1.02 -5.87
C LEU A 124 -17.34 0.44 -6.08
N LEU A 125 -16.48 1.40 -5.70
CA LEU A 125 -16.75 2.82 -5.90
C LEU A 125 -16.80 3.20 -7.38
N CYS A 126 -15.91 2.65 -8.20
CA CYS A 126 -15.80 2.99 -9.63
C CYS A 126 -16.79 2.24 -10.51
N LYS A 127 -17.14 0.98 -10.15
CA LYS A 127 -17.94 0.11 -11.02
C LYS A 127 -19.39 -0.02 -10.57
N THR A 128 -19.77 0.50 -9.41
CA THR A 128 -21.12 0.36 -8.87
C THR A 128 -21.68 1.67 -8.33
N THR A 129 -23.00 1.73 -8.19
CA THR A 129 -23.73 2.82 -7.53
C THR A 129 -24.08 2.51 -6.07
N LEU A 130 -23.43 1.50 -5.47
CA LEU A 130 -23.71 1.09 -4.10
C LEU A 130 -23.50 2.25 -3.11
N PRO A 131 -24.37 2.39 -2.10
CA PRO A 131 -24.12 3.32 -0.99
C PRO A 131 -22.76 3.05 -0.33
N ILE A 132 -22.11 4.11 0.15
CA ILE A 132 -20.79 4.01 0.80
C ILE A 132 -20.86 3.10 2.03
N THR A 133 -21.97 3.11 2.77
CA THR A 133 -22.25 2.22 3.90
C THR A 133 -22.17 0.74 3.50
N GLN A 134 -22.75 0.36 2.38
CA GLN A 134 -22.67 -1.01 1.87
C GLN A 134 -21.26 -1.37 1.36
N ILE A 135 -20.52 -0.40 0.85
CA ILE A 135 -19.12 -0.63 0.47
C ILE A 135 -18.27 -0.86 1.71
N ALA A 136 -18.48 -0.07 2.78
CA ALA A 136 -17.81 -0.29 4.07
C ALA A 136 -18.06 -1.70 4.60
N GLU A 137 -19.32 -2.13 4.63
CA GLU A 137 -19.70 -3.47 5.07
C GLU A 137 -19.05 -4.57 4.22
N ARG A 138 -19.13 -4.48 2.89
CA ARG A 138 -18.54 -5.46 1.96
C ARG A 138 -17.02 -5.53 2.04
N THR A 139 -16.39 -4.47 2.48
CA THR A 139 -14.94 -4.42 2.71
C THR A 139 -14.54 -4.78 4.15
N GLY A 140 -15.52 -5.30 4.92
CA GLY A 140 -15.31 -5.85 6.26
C GLY A 140 -15.09 -4.80 7.34
N PHE A 141 -15.65 -3.58 7.18
CA PHE A 141 -15.67 -2.58 8.24
C PHE A 141 -16.98 -2.65 9.02
N ALA A 142 -16.87 -2.55 10.35
CA ALA A 142 -18.03 -2.59 11.24
C ALA A 142 -18.81 -1.26 11.22
N ASP A 143 -18.16 -0.17 10.85
CA ASP A 143 -18.78 1.16 10.80
C ASP A 143 -18.18 2.05 9.70
N ASP A 144 -18.99 2.98 9.21
CA ASP A 144 -18.64 3.90 8.12
C ASP A 144 -17.49 4.83 8.49
N SER A 145 -17.43 5.28 9.75
CA SER A 145 -16.42 6.24 10.20
C SER A 145 -15.03 5.63 10.11
N THR A 146 -14.90 4.36 10.50
CA THR A 146 -13.65 3.61 10.40
C THR A 146 -13.27 3.36 8.94
N PHE A 147 -14.24 3.02 8.08
CA PHE A 147 -14.02 2.91 6.64
C PHE A 147 -13.55 4.23 6.03
N HIS A 148 -14.23 5.34 6.28
CA HIS A 148 -13.86 6.66 5.77
C HIS A 148 -12.44 7.05 6.15
N ARG A 149 -12.03 6.82 7.42
CA ARG A 149 -10.67 7.08 7.89
C ARG A 149 -9.64 6.20 7.18
N ALA A 150 -9.93 4.91 7.05
CA ALA A 150 -9.05 3.97 6.36
C ALA A 150 -8.91 4.32 4.87
N PHE A 151 -10.02 4.58 4.19
CA PHE A 151 -10.01 4.92 2.77
C PHE A 151 -9.25 6.22 2.49
N ARG A 152 -9.45 7.26 3.33
CA ARG A 152 -8.69 8.51 3.24
C ARG A 152 -7.20 8.30 3.50
N ARG A 153 -6.83 7.42 4.43
CA ARG A 153 -5.44 7.04 4.67
C ARG A 153 -4.82 6.36 3.44
N TRP A 154 -5.58 5.53 2.73
CA TRP A 154 -5.08 4.77 1.57
C TRP A 154 -4.99 5.59 0.28
N THR A 155 -5.90 6.54 0.09
CA THR A 155 -6.08 7.25 -1.19
C THR A 155 -5.84 8.75 -1.12
N GLY A 156 -5.80 9.32 0.08
CA GLY A 156 -5.78 10.76 0.31
C GLY A 156 -7.15 11.45 0.17
N LEU A 157 -8.15 10.76 -0.37
CA LEU A 157 -9.49 11.32 -0.66
C LEU A 157 -10.58 10.65 0.18
N SER A 158 -11.71 11.33 0.33
CA SER A 158 -12.90 10.66 0.87
C SER A 158 -13.50 9.70 -0.16
N PRO A 159 -14.23 8.65 0.27
CA PRO A 159 -14.89 7.73 -0.67
C PRO A 159 -15.87 8.46 -1.62
N GLY A 160 -16.60 9.46 -1.12
CA GLY A 160 -17.51 10.28 -1.93
C GLY A 160 -16.77 11.11 -2.98
N SER A 161 -15.65 11.75 -2.63
CA SER A 161 -14.82 12.50 -3.58
C SER A 161 -14.09 11.60 -4.58
N TYR A 162 -13.87 10.34 -4.24
CA TYR A 162 -13.20 9.37 -5.13
C TYR A 162 -14.13 8.82 -6.20
N ARG A 163 -15.44 8.75 -5.92
CA ARG A 163 -16.47 8.25 -6.86
C ARG A 163 -16.71 9.19 -8.06
N HIS A 164 -16.41 10.49 -7.90
CA HIS A 164 -16.56 11.52 -8.93
C HIS A 164 -15.24 11.75 -9.66
#